data_96558030e3e809f27b2febffde354c03
#
_entry.id   96558030e3e809f27b2febffde354c03
#
_cell.length_a   1.000
_cell.length_b   1.000
_cell.length_c   1.000
_cell.angle_alpha   90.00
_cell.angle_beta   90.00
_cell.angle_gamma   90.00
#
_symmetry.space_group_name_H-M   'P 1'
#
loop_
_entity.id
_entity.type
_entity.pdbx_description
1 polymer ?
#
loop_
_entity_poly.entity_id
_entity_poly.type
_entity_poly.pdbx_seq_one_letter_code
_entity_poly.pdbx_strand_id
1 'polypeptide(L)'
;MILVGADASVRPKITKKGIKMLIKTEQLEKELKQNNPETVFLLYGEETYLLENSLKKIKKNFGETINGINFVTLYENNVENLIQEIETPAFGYDKKLIVVRDSKIFQRGGKGKSKEKEQTIEKINNYIKENYNDVVNTCVLIFVEENAEKNKLYNTIEKLGTVCNFEALKINQLNAKLASISRAYKVEISSNDINYLIENSGTNMQDLINEIRKLIEYAGEGGTIKKEDIDALCTKQIQAVIFDLTDNLGKKEITKSLQILDNLLYSKEPMQKILITLYNHFKKLYITTIALEENKNIAVSLNLKPNQMFLTTKYKKQASYFKKEELRNT
;
A
#
# COMPACT_ATOMS: atom_id res chain seq x y z
N MET A 1 35.02 -16.89 54.19
CA MET A 1 34.27 -15.66 54.41
C MET A 1 34.85 -14.59 53.46
N ILE A 2 34.34 -14.52 52.24
CA ILE A 2 34.60 -13.39 51.31
C ILE A 2 33.30 -13.21 50.55
N LEU A 3 32.61 -12.11 50.85
CA LEU A 3 31.43 -11.61 50.15
C LEU A 3 31.89 -10.99 48.83
N VAL A 4 31.41 -11.51 47.70
CA VAL A 4 31.52 -10.82 46.42
C VAL A 4 30.23 -10.10 46.18
N GLY A 5 30.29 -8.78 46.21
CA GLY A 5 29.18 -7.89 45.95
C GLY A 5 28.77 -7.95 44.48
N ALA A 6 27.48 -8.16 44.27
CA ALA A 6 26.85 -7.99 42.95
C ALA A 6 26.80 -6.51 42.60
N ASP A 7 27.51 -6.11 41.57
CA ASP A 7 27.48 -4.73 41.03
C ASP A 7 26.19 -4.54 40.21
N ALA A 8 25.20 -3.93 40.84
CA ALA A 8 23.94 -3.57 40.26
C ALA A 8 23.99 -2.16 39.67
N SER A 9 24.69 -1.97 38.54
CA SER A 9 24.57 -0.70 37.80
C SER A 9 25.08 -0.79 36.36
N VAL A 10 24.46 -1.55 35.53
CA VAL A 10 24.52 -1.29 34.09
C VAL A 10 23.09 -1.03 33.58
N ARG A 11 22.58 0.17 33.89
CA ARG A 11 21.43 0.70 33.18
C ARG A 11 21.90 1.01 31.74
N PRO A 12 21.22 0.48 30.71
CA PRO A 12 21.56 0.85 29.34
C PRO A 12 21.31 2.36 29.20
N LYS A 13 22.35 3.11 28.83
CA LYS A 13 22.25 4.53 28.51
C LYS A 13 21.31 4.69 27.31
N ILE A 14 20.11 5.24 27.56
CA ILE A 14 19.21 5.70 26.53
C ILE A 14 19.93 6.86 25.82
N THR A 15 20.53 6.57 24.66
CA THR A 15 20.99 7.62 23.76
C THR A 15 19.77 8.40 23.31
N LYS A 16 19.70 9.69 23.64
CA LYS A 16 18.73 10.64 23.07
C LYS A 16 18.90 10.65 21.55
N LYS A 17 18.22 9.75 20.84
CA LYS A 17 17.99 9.89 19.40
C LYS A 17 17.05 11.06 19.22
N GLY A 18 17.44 12.02 18.36
CA GLY A 18 16.68 13.22 18.07
C GLY A 18 15.25 12.89 17.61
N ILE A 19 14.39 13.90 17.65
CA ILE A 19 12.98 13.88 17.26
C ILE A 19 12.83 13.06 15.98
N LYS A 20 12.23 11.86 16.08
CA LYS A 20 11.93 11.05 14.90
C LYS A 20 10.70 11.61 14.22
N MET A 21 10.88 11.96 12.97
CA MET A 21 9.79 12.37 12.06
C MET A 21 9.25 11.14 11.36
N LEU A 22 8.08 11.29 10.74
CA LEU A 22 7.55 10.38 9.73
C LEU A 22 8.67 9.90 8.80
N ILE A 23 8.95 8.59 8.80
CA ILE A 23 10.01 8.02 7.96
C ILE A 23 9.44 7.50 6.64
N LYS A 24 10.25 7.56 5.58
CA LYS A 24 9.91 6.97 4.29
C LYS A 24 10.10 5.45 4.33
N THR A 25 9.36 4.74 3.49
CA THR A 25 9.43 3.27 3.35
C THR A 25 10.86 2.75 3.17
N GLU A 26 11.67 3.44 2.37
CA GLU A 26 13.08 3.08 2.11
C GLU A 26 13.95 3.20 3.37
N GLN A 27 13.66 4.17 4.23
CA GLN A 27 14.36 4.35 5.50
C GLN A 27 13.97 3.24 6.49
N LEU A 28 12.68 2.92 6.60
CA LEU A 28 12.21 1.80 7.40
C LEU A 28 12.87 0.48 6.96
N GLU A 29 12.96 0.23 5.65
CA GLU A 29 13.64 -0.96 5.13
C GLU A 29 15.12 -1.04 5.53
N LYS A 30 15.84 0.09 5.59
CA LYS A 30 17.22 0.14 6.05
C LYS A 30 17.34 -0.12 7.56
N GLU A 31 16.46 0.48 8.36
CA GLU A 31 16.46 0.30 9.82
C GLU A 31 16.14 -1.15 10.20
N LEU A 32 15.17 -1.79 9.50
CA LEU A 32 14.86 -3.20 9.70
C LEU A 32 15.99 -4.17 9.33
N LYS A 33 16.88 -3.79 8.41
CA LYS A 33 18.08 -4.59 8.08
C LYS A 33 19.18 -4.50 9.15
N GLN A 34 19.21 -3.41 9.91
CA GLN A 34 20.26 -3.17 10.91
C GLN A 34 20.00 -3.83 12.27
N ASN A 35 18.96 -4.66 12.38
CA ASN A 35 18.58 -5.37 13.62
C ASN A 35 18.48 -4.48 14.88
N ASN A 36 18.12 -3.21 14.71
CA ASN A 36 17.86 -2.30 15.82
C ASN A 36 16.36 -2.01 15.89
N PRO A 37 15.55 -2.95 16.40
CA PRO A 37 14.10 -2.84 16.32
C PRO A 37 13.64 -1.75 17.28
N GLU A 38 13.03 -0.73 16.74
CA GLU A 38 12.06 0.01 17.52
C GLU A 38 10.92 -0.93 17.91
N THR A 39 10.21 -0.53 18.94
CA THR A 39 9.22 -1.43 19.54
C THR A 39 7.79 -0.94 19.36
N VAL A 40 7.61 0.32 18.95
CA VAL A 40 6.27 0.87 18.67
C VAL A 40 6.23 1.41 17.24
N PHE A 41 5.34 0.86 16.42
CA PHE A 41 5.18 1.22 15.02
C PHE A 41 3.74 1.62 14.70
N LEU A 42 3.59 2.61 13.82
CA LEU A 42 2.38 2.87 13.06
C LEU A 42 2.71 2.75 11.56
N LEU A 43 2.20 1.71 10.94
CA LEU A 43 2.31 1.43 9.52
C LEU A 43 0.96 1.67 8.87
N TYR A 44 0.86 2.60 7.92
CA TYR A 44 -0.42 2.87 7.26
C TYR A 44 -0.22 3.31 5.81
N GLY A 45 -1.26 3.20 5.00
CA GLY A 45 -1.26 3.70 3.62
C GLY A 45 -1.84 2.73 2.60
N GLU A 46 -1.93 3.22 1.36
CA GLU A 46 -2.57 2.52 0.25
C GLU A 46 -1.70 1.42 -0.39
N GLU A 47 -0.36 1.49 -0.21
CA GLU A 47 0.57 0.51 -0.79
C GLU A 47 0.70 -0.71 0.12
N THR A 48 -0.36 -1.51 0.12
CA THR A 48 -0.52 -2.66 1.02
C THR A 48 0.57 -3.71 0.85
N TYR A 49 1.10 -3.92 -0.37
CA TYR A 49 2.17 -4.88 -0.60
C TYR A 49 3.45 -4.53 0.16
N LEU A 50 3.88 -3.26 0.12
CA LEU A 50 5.08 -2.82 0.83
C LEU A 50 4.87 -2.79 2.34
N LEU A 51 3.67 -2.40 2.78
CA LEU A 51 3.28 -2.43 4.18
C LEU A 51 3.35 -3.86 4.74
N GLU A 52 2.71 -4.84 4.08
CA GLU A 52 2.72 -6.24 4.50
C GLU A 52 4.13 -6.86 4.47
N ASN A 53 4.96 -6.49 3.49
CA ASN A 53 6.35 -6.93 3.46
C ASN A 53 7.16 -6.36 4.64
N SER A 54 6.93 -5.11 5.02
CA SER A 54 7.58 -4.50 6.19
C SER A 54 7.11 -5.17 7.48
N LEU A 55 5.82 -5.44 7.60
CA LEU A 55 5.26 -6.18 8.73
C LEU A 55 5.84 -7.60 8.83
N LYS A 56 5.96 -8.33 7.70
CA LYS A 56 6.61 -9.65 7.66
C LYS A 56 8.07 -9.58 8.11
N LYS A 57 8.81 -8.54 7.72
CA LYS A 57 10.20 -8.34 8.15
C LYS A 57 10.29 -8.07 9.65
N ILE A 58 9.40 -7.23 10.21
CA ILE A 58 9.35 -6.97 11.65
C ILE A 58 9.05 -8.28 12.41
N LYS A 59 8.06 -9.05 11.96
CA LYS A 59 7.74 -10.36 12.54
C LYS A 59 8.92 -11.33 12.47
N LYS A 60 9.63 -11.37 11.34
CA LYS A 60 10.83 -12.21 11.18
C LYS A 60 11.96 -11.78 12.13
N ASN A 61 12.18 -10.48 12.31
CA ASN A 61 13.18 -9.96 13.24
C ASN A 61 12.80 -10.19 14.70
N PHE A 62 11.50 -10.23 15.01
CA PHE A 62 11.01 -10.59 16.33
C PHE A 62 11.34 -12.05 16.69
N GLY A 63 11.29 -12.96 15.73
CA GLY A 63 11.59 -14.37 15.90
C GLY A 63 10.35 -15.26 15.91
N GLU A 64 10.38 -16.32 16.70
CA GLU A 64 9.27 -17.28 16.81
C GLU A 64 8.03 -16.64 17.43
N THR A 65 6.87 -16.90 16.82
CA THR A 65 5.58 -16.36 17.28
C THR A 65 4.58 -17.49 17.51
N ILE A 66 4.01 -17.54 18.72
CA ILE A 66 2.95 -18.47 19.09
C ILE A 66 1.70 -17.67 19.45
N ASN A 67 0.64 -17.87 18.67
CA ASN A 67 -0.62 -17.16 18.86
C ASN A 67 -1.22 -17.41 20.24
N GLY A 68 -1.65 -16.35 20.91
CA GLY A 68 -2.21 -16.39 22.28
C GLY A 68 -1.15 -16.49 23.40
N ILE A 69 0.13 -16.65 23.09
CA ILE A 69 1.23 -16.68 24.06
C ILE A 69 2.10 -15.43 23.93
N ASN A 70 2.93 -15.35 22.89
CA ASN A 70 3.80 -14.22 22.61
C ASN A 70 3.42 -13.44 21.36
N PHE A 71 2.30 -13.79 20.71
CA PHE A 71 1.76 -13.08 19.57
C PHE A 71 0.25 -12.93 19.68
N VAL A 72 -0.25 -11.70 19.52
CA VAL A 72 -1.69 -11.38 19.53
C VAL A 72 -2.00 -10.41 18.40
N THR A 73 -3.15 -10.58 17.76
CA THR A 73 -3.70 -9.62 16.80
C THR A 73 -5.01 -9.06 17.34
N LEU A 74 -5.10 -7.73 17.37
CA LEU A 74 -6.30 -6.99 17.78
C LEU A 74 -6.88 -6.26 16.56
N TYR A 75 -8.23 -6.10 16.57
CA TYR A 75 -9.00 -5.42 15.54
C TYR A 75 -9.92 -4.35 16.17
N GLU A 76 -10.73 -3.67 15.37
CA GLU A 76 -11.66 -2.63 15.85
C GLU A 76 -12.56 -3.10 17.00
N ASN A 77 -13.01 -4.35 16.96
CA ASN A 77 -13.94 -4.92 17.94
C ASN A 77 -13.33 -5.33 19.29
N ASN A 78 -12.01 -5.34 19.41
CA ASN A 78 -11.30 -5.74 20.63
C ASN A 78 -10.05 -4.89 20.94
N VAL A 79 -9.89 -3.74 20.28
CA VAL A 79 -8.75 -2.82 20.51
C VAL A 79 -8.74 -2.24 21.93
N GLU A 80 -9.86 -2.22 22.62
CA GLU A 80 -9.98 -1.83 24.03
C GLU A 80 -9.15 -2.71 24.97
N ASN A 81 -8.89 -3.97 24.59
CA ASN A 81 -8.08 -4.91 25.35
C ASN A 81 -6.56 -4.67 25.18
N LEU A 82 -6.15 -3.69 24.36
CA LEU A 82 -4.72 -3.46 24.07
C LEU A 82 -3.86 -3.28 25.31
N ILE A 83 -4.33 -2.50 26.28
CA ILE A 83 -3.61 -2.25 27.54
C ILE A 83 -3.43 -3.55 28.31
N GLN A 84 -4.49 -4.34 28.44
CA GLN A 84 -4.44 -5.64 29.10
C GLN A 84 -3.47 -6.59 28.41
N GLU A 85 -3.42 -6.59 27.08
CA GLU A 85 -2.48 -7.41 26.32
C GLU A 85 -1.02 -6.98 26.50
N ILE A 86 -0.76 -5.67 26.67
CA ILE A 86 0.58 -5.16 26.99
C ILE A 86 1.00 -5.57 28.40
N GLU A 87 0.09 -5.49 29.37
CA GLU A 87 0.35 -5.83 30.78
C GLU A 87 0.47 -7.34 31.02
N THR A 88 -0.13 -8.16 30.15
CA THR A 88 -0.05 -9.62 30.27
C THR A 88 1.29 -10.13 29.75
N PRO A 89 2.14 -10.73 30.59
CA PRO A 89 3.44 -11.24 30.19
C PRO A 89 3.35 -12.32 29.10
N ALA A 90 4.33 -12.38 28.23
CA ALA A 90 4.51 -13.50 27.30
C ALA A 90 5.14 -14.68 28.04
N PHE A 91 4.34 -15.68 28.38
CA PHE A 91 4.81 -16.83 29.15
C PHE A 91 5.93 -17.59 28.42
N GLY A 92 7.13 -17.62 29.02
CA GLY A 92 8.30 -18.30 28.44
C GLY A 92 9.05 -17.51 27.37
N TYR A 93 8.69 -16.23 27.10
CA TYR A 93 9.34 -15.37 26.11
C TYR A 93 9.68 -14.02 26.70
N ASP A 94 10.75 -13.38 26.20
CA ASP A 94 11.20 -12.07 26.67
C ASP A 94 10.23 -10.95 26.32
N LYS A 95 9.55 -11.05 25.18
CA LYS A 95 8.63 -10.02 24.66
C LYS A 95 7.41 -10.63 23.98
N LYS A 96 6.35 -9.83 23.92
CA LYS A 96 5.12 -10.11 23.18
C LYS A 96 5.04 -9.26 21.91
N LEU A 97 4.63 -9.85 20.80
CA LEU A 97 4.33 -9.14 19.56
C LEU A 97 2.83 -8.86 19.51
N ILE A 98 2.44 -7.60 19.55
CA ILE A 98 1.04 -7.17 19.46
C ILE A 98 0.84 -6.43 18.15
N VAL A 99 -0.06 -6.92 17.31
CA VAL A 99 -0.43 -6.29 16.03
C VAL A 99 -1.88 -5.81 16.13
N VAL A 100 -2.09 -4.50 16.02
CA VAL A 100 -3.43 -3.89 16.01
C VAL A 100 -3.76 -3.54 14.56
N ARG A 101 -4.77 -4.20 13.97
CA ARG A 101 -5.14 -4.05 12.56
C ARG A 101 -6.51 -3.43 12.38
N ASP A 102 -6.64 -2.53 11.42
CA ASP A 102 -7.92 -1.97 10.96
C ASP A 102 -8.80 -1.49 12.14
N SER A 103 -8.12 -0.96 13.17
CA SER A 103 -8.76 -0.57 14.42
C SER A 103 -9.55 0.73 14.30
N LYS A 104 -9.28 1.50 13.25
CA LYS A 104 -9.88 2.82 12.97
C LYS A 104 -9.66 3.86 14.08
N ILE A 105 -8.76 3.61 15.03
CA ILE A 105 -8.48 4.56 16.13
C ILE A 105 -7.71 5.80 15.64
N PHE A 106 -7.10 5.73 14.46
CA PHE A 106 -6.40 6.85 13.81
C PHE A 106 -7.27 7.63 12.82
N GLN A 107 -8.55 7.28 12.63
CA GLN A 107 -9.46 8.01 11.75
C GLN A 107 -10.12 9.18 12.49
N ARG A 108 -10.33 10.33 11.79
CA ARG A 108 -11.17 11.40 12.33
C ARG A 108 -12.59 10.92 12.58
N GLY A 109 -13.15 11.34 13.70
CA GLY A 109 -14.54 11.06 14.01
C GLY A 109 -15.46 11.76 13.00
N GLY A 110 -16.22 10.97 12.23
CA GLY A 110 -17.42 11.48 11.60
C GLY A 110 -18.47 11.88 12.67
N LYS A 111 -19.49 12.66 12.28
CA LYS A 111 -20.67 12.93 13.14
C LYS A 111 -21.23 11.58 13.60
N GLY A 112 -20.97 11.18 14.85
CA GLY A 112 -21.43 9.90 15.42
C GLY A 112 -20.34 9.01 16.06
N LYS A 113 -19.10 9.49 16.28
CA LYS A 113 -18.17 8.75 17.16
C LYS A 113 -18.82 8.60 18.53
N SER A 114 -18.97 7.35 18.98
CA SER A 114 -19.39 7.11 20.37
C SER A 114 -18.31 7.71 21.28
N LYS A 115 -18.74 8.35 22.36
CA LYS A 115 -17.85 8.87 23.41
C LYS A 115 -16.88 7.78 23.90
N GLU A 116 -17.29 6.53 23.84
CA GLU A 116 -16.49 5.34 24.19
C GLU A 116 -15.22 5.20 23.33
N LYS A 117 -15.31 5.45 22.02
CA LYS A 117 -14.15 5.33 21.11
C LYS A 117 -13.12 6.42 21.39
N GLU A 118 -13.55 7.65 21.67
CA GLU A 118 -12.65 8.74 22.06
C GLU A 118 -11.98 8.45 23.40
N GLN A 119 -12.70 7.92 24.36
CA GLN A 119 -12.17 7.49 25.66
C GLN A 119 -11.14 6.36 25.51
N THR A 120 -11.40 5.38 24.66
CA THR A 120 -10.45 4.29 24.37
C THR A 120 -9.16 4.83 23.75
N ILE A 121 -9.25 5.73 22.76
CA ILE A 121 -8.06 6.37 22.16
C ILE A 121 -7.27 7.14 23.21
N GLU A 122 -7.95 7.89 24.08
CA GLU A 122 -7.31 8.68 25.14
C GLU A 122 -6.65 7.79 26.20
N LYS A 123 -7.29 6.71 26.61
CA LYS A 123 -6.72 5.71 27.54
C LYS A 123 -5.44 5.09 26.96
N ILE A 124 -5.50 4.60 25.71
CA ILE A 124 -4.34 3.99 25.02
C ILE A 124 -3.21 5.02 24.87
N ASN A 125 -3.53 6.25 24.46
CA ASN A 125 -2.54 7.32 24.30
C ASN A 125 -1.82 7.64 25.62
N ASN A 126 -2.57 7.82 26.70
CA ASN A 126 -2.01 8.17 28.02
C ASN A 126 -1.17 7.01 28.54
N TYR A 127 -1.65 5.77 28.42
CA TYR A 127 -0.93 4.58 28.83
C TYR A 127 0.43 4.46 28.13
N ILE A 128 0.46 4.54 26.79
CA ILE A 128 1.71 4.46 26.01
C ILE A 128 2.65 5.61 26.38
N LYS A 129 2.13 6.83 26.60
CA LYS A 129 2.94 7.99 26.93
C LYS A 129 3.58 7.88 28.31
N GLU A 130 2.83 7.41 29.30
CA GLU A 130 3.27 7.32 30.69
C GLU A 130 4.14 6.10 30.94
N ASN A 131 3.85 4.97 30.29
CA ASN A 131 4.52 3.68 30.50
C ASN A 131 5.39 3.26 29.30
N TYR A 132 5.91 4.21 28.51
CA TYR A 132 6.65 3.89 27.29
C TYR A 132 7.81 2.94 27.50
N ASN A 133 8.58 3.12 28.57
CA ASN A 133 9.71 2.25 28.89
C ASN A 133 9.27 0.80 29.17
N ASP A 134 8.17 0.61 29.83
CA ASP A 134 7.63 -0.72 30.13
C ASP A 134 7.10 -1.35 28.84
N VAL A 135 6.38 -0.60 28.00
CA VAL A 135 5.91 -1.04 26.69
C VAL A 135 7.07 -1.53 25.82
N VAL A 136 8.18 -0.77 25.71
CA VAL A 136 9.32 -1.17 24.88
C VAL A 136 10.11 -2.35 25.43
N ASN A 137 10.04 -2.57 26.76
CA ASN A 137 10.70 -3.70 27.41
C ASN A 137 9.89 -4.99 27.31
N THR A 138 8.56 -4.90 27.29
CA THR A 138 7.65 -6.04 27.37
C THR A 138 7.08 -6.47 26.02
N CYS A 139 6.94 -5.55 25.07
CA CYS A 139 6.34 -5.88 23.77
C CYS A 139 6.92 -5.15 22.57
N VAL A 140 6.63 -5.66 21.38
CA VAL A 140 6.70 -4.96 20.11
C VAL A 140 5.26 -4.68 19.66
N LEU A 141 4.88 -3.41 19.61
CA LEU A 141 3.52 -2.95 19.30
C LEU A 141 3.47 -2.35 17.89
N ILE A 142 2.61 -2.91 17.04
CA ILE A 142 2.49 -2.50 15.64
C ILE A 142 1.04 -2.18 15.34
N PHE A 143 0.75 -0.92 15.00
CA PHE A 143 -0.52 -0.51 14.41
C PHE A 143 -0.43 -0.60 12.90
N VAL A 144 -1.44 -1.21 12.28
CA VAL A 144 -1.56 -1.40 10.83
C VAL A 144 -2.92 -0.87 10.39
N GLU A 145 -2.92 0.21 9.62
CA GLU A 145 -4.14 0.89 9.20
C GLU A 145 -4.12 1.21 7.70
N GLU A 146 -5.28 1.24 7.05
CA GLU A 146 -5.38 1.72 5.67
C GLU A 146 -5.10 3.23 5.60
N ASN A 147 -5.64 3.98 6.56
CA ASN A 147 -5.48 5.43 6.65
C ASN A 147 -5.25 5.85 8.10
N ALA A 148 -4.37 6.81 8.32
CA ALA A 148 -4.15 7.40 9.63
C ALA A 148 -4.11 8.93 9.55
N GLU A 149 -4.91 9.56 10.40
CA GLU A 149 -4.93 11.01 10.58
C GLU A 149 -4.21 11.40 11.87
N LYS A 150 -3.63 12.60 11.88
CA LYS A 150 -2.93 13.12 13.05
C LYS A 150 -3.89 13.40 14.21
N ASN A 151 -3.96 12.47 15.14
CA ASN A 151 -4.62 12.61 16.43
C ASN A 151 -3.59 12.58 17.59
N LYS A 152 -4.03 12.59 18.83
CA LYS A 152 -3.14 12.57 20.00
C LYS A 152 -2.23 11.32 20.00
N LEU A 153 -2.80 10.13 19.71
CA LEU A 153 -2.07 8.87 19.69
C LEU A 153 -1.05 8.82 18.55
N TYR A 154 -1.43 9.28 17.34
CA TYR A 154 -0.49 9.44 16.23
C TYR A 154 0.72 10.28 16.62
N ASN A 155 0.47 11.46 17.23
CA ASN A 155 1.56 12.36 17.63
C ASN A 155 2.45 11.76 18.74
N THR A 156 1.89 10.93 19.60
CA THR A 156 2.67 10.21 20.62
C THR A 156 3.57 9.17 19.97
N ILE A 157 3.04 8.37 19.04
CA ILE A 157 3.85 7.37 18.32
C ILE A 157 4.89 8.04 17.41
N GLU A 158 4.57 9.16 16.76
CA GLU A 158 5.53 9.92 15.95
C GLU A 158 6.73 10.42 16.77
N LYS A 159 6.53 10.72 18.06
CA LYS A 159 7.60 11.20 18.97
C LYS A 159 8.40 10.07 19.62
N LEU A 160 7.75 8.97 19.96
CA LEU A 160 8.32 7.91 20.81
C LEU A 160 8.70 6.65 20.00
N GLY A 161 8.06 6.41 18.86
CA GLY A 161 8.24 5.23 18.03
C GLY A 161 8.50 5.58 16.57
N THR A 162 8.04 4.73 15.67
CA THR A 162 8.20 4.89 14.22
C THR A 162 6.83 4.98 13.54
N VAL A 163 6.62 6.03 12.75
CA VAL A 163 5.46 6.17 11.88
C VAL A 163 5.93 6.09 10.43
N CYS A 164 5.32 5.20 9.64
CA CYS A 164 5.62 5.05 8.21
C CYS A 164 4.33 5.06 7.39
N ASN A 165 4.26 5.99 6.43
CA ASN A 165 3.19 6.07 5.46
C ASN A 165 3.62 5.36 4.15
N PHE A 166 2.84 4.35 3.74
CA PHE A 166 3.03 3.59 2.50
C PHE A 166 2.15 4.18 1.40
N GLU A 167 2.60 5.30 0.84
CA GLU A 167 1.94 5.93 -0.29
C GLU A 167 2.03 5.08 -1.55
N ALA A 168 1.02 5.20 -2.42
CA ALA A 168 1.04 4.57 -3.73
C ALA A 168 2.31 5.00 -4.52
N LEU A 169 3.04 4.02 -5.04
CA LEU A 169 4.29 4.26 -5.76
C LEU A 169 4.03 4.99 -7.08
N LYS A 170 4.84 5.98 -7.39
CA LYS A 170 4.83 6.64 -8.71
C LYS A 170 5.34 5.67 -9.79
N ILE A 171 4.98 5.91 -11.06
CA ILE A 171 5.39 5.05 -12.19
C ILE A 171 6.90 4.82 -12.23
N ASN A 172 7.70 5.86 -12.02
CA ASN A 172 9.17 5.72 -12.02
C ASN A 172 9.66 4.80 -10.89
N GLN A 173 9.00 4.81 -9.73
CA GLN A 173 9.34 3.94 -8.60
C GLN A 173 8.90 2.48 -8.89
N LEU A 174 7.71 2.28 -9.48
CA LEU A 174 7.24 0.98 -9.94
C LEU A 174 8.21 0.41 -10.97
N ASN A 175 8.58 1.20 -11.98
CA ASN A 175 9.53 0.82 -13.02
C ASN A 175 10.87 0.39 -12.41
N ALA A 176 11.47 1.22 -11.55
CA ALA A 176 12.73 0.92 -10.89
C ALA A 176 12.66 -0.38 -10.05
N LYS A 177 11.52 -0.61 -9.38
CA LYS A 177 11.33 -1.78 -8.54
C LYS A 177 11.18 -3.07 -9.36
N LEU A 178 10.39 -3.04 -10.45
CA LEU A 178 10.23 -4.16 -11.37
C LEU A 178 11.55 -4.49 -12.09
N ALA A 179 12.28 -3.48 -12.55
CA ALA A 179 13.62 -3.66 -13.14
C ALA A 179 14.62 -4.27 -12.13
N SER A 180 14.52 -3.90 -10.85
CA SER A 180 15.35 -4.49 -9.79
C SER A 180 15.01 -5.96 -9.54
N ILE A 181 13.73 -6.32 -9.58
CA ILE A 181 13.27 -7.71 -9.42
C ILE A 181 13.79 -8.54 -10.60
N SER A 182 13.58 -8.11 -11.84
CA SER A 182 14.04 -8.82 -13.04
C SER A 182 15.56 -9.07 -13.02
N ARG A 183 16.35 -8.03 -12.69
CA ARG A 183 17.81 -8.14 -12.54
C ARG A 183 18.26 -9.12 -11.47
N ALA A 184 17.52 -9.24 -10.37
CA ALA A 184 17.85 -10.19 -9.30
C ALA A 184 17.76 -11.66 -9.77
N TYR A 185 16.97 -11.92 -10.83
CA TYR A 185 16.85 -13.20 -11.51
C TYR A 185 17.70 -13.29 -12.79
N LYS A 186 18.57 -12.30 -13.03
CA LYS A 186 19.43 -12.20 -14.23
C LYS A 186 18.64 -12.19 -15.55
N VAL A 187 17.44 -11.61 -15.54
CA VAL A 187 16.59 -11.41 -16.70
C VAL A 187 16.53 -9.94 -17.06
N GLU A 188 16.66 -9.62 -18.34
CA GLU A 188 16.61 -8.25 -18.84
C GLU A 188 15.17 -7.86 -19.26
N ILE A 189 14.83 -6.61 -19.01
CA ILE A 189 13.59 -5.99 -19.47
C ILE A 189 13.82 -4.49 -19.66
N SER A 190 13.35 -3.94 -20.80
CA SER A 190 13.49 -2.52 -21.05
C SER A 190 12.52 -1.69 -20.21
N SER A 191 12.88 -0.41 -19.95
CA SER A 191 11.98 0.52 -19.25
C SER A 191 10.66 0.73 -20.02
N ASN A 192 10.68 0.66 -21.35
CA ASN A 192 9.48 0.76 -22.17
C ASN A 192 8.57 -0.46 -22.00
N ASP A 193 9.13 -1.67 -21.94
CA ASP A 193 8.36 -2.90 -21.74
C ASP A 193 7.79 -2.95 -20.31
N ILE A 194 8.53 -2.47 -19.31
CA ILE A 194 7.99 -2.31 -17.95
C ILE A 194 6.81 -1.33 -17.92
N ASN A 195 6.92 -0.18 -18.60
CA ASN A 195 5.82 0.77 -18.68
C ASN A 195 4.61 0.15 -19.40
N TYR A 196 4.84 -0.62 -20.47
CA TYR A 196 3.80 -1.35 -21.17
C TYR A 196 3.11 -2.39 -20.27
N LEU A 197 3.89 -3.13 -19.47
CA LEU A 197 3.35 -4.04 -18.44
C LEU A 197 2.47 -3.30 -17.44
N ILE A 198 2.93 -2.16 -16.91
CA ILE A 198 2.15 -1.34 -15.97
C ILE A 198 0.86 -0.83 -16.62
N GLU A 199 0.90 -0.42 -17.88
CA GLU A 199 -0.29 0.05 -18.60
C GLU A 199 -1.34 -1.03 -18.79
N ASN A 200 -0.92 -2.27 -19.01
CA ASN A 200 -1.82 -3.41 -19.21
C ASN A 200 -2.32 -4.02 -17.90
N SER A 201 -1.43 -4.18 -16.93
CA SER A 201 -1.71 -4.88 -15.66
C SER A 201 -2.08 -3.94 -14.51
N GLY A 202 -2.06 -2.61 -14.74
CA GLY A 202 -2.37 -1.59 -13.73
C GLY A 202 -1.19 -1.29 -12.80
N THR A 203 -1.49 -0.54 -11.74
CA THR A 203 -0.47 0.01 -10.83
C THR A 203 -0.40 -0.68 -9.46
N ASN A 204 -1.16 -1.76 -9.26
CA ASN A 204 -1.10 -2.54 -8.04
C ASN A 204 0.22 -3.33 -7.98
N MET A 205 1.02 -3.11 -6.94
CA MET A 205 2.37 -3.70 -6.86
C MET A 205 2.33 -5.23 -6.74
N GLN A 206 1.32 -5.80 -6.05
CA GLN A 206 1.19 -7.26 -5.92
C GLN A 206 0.89 -7.90 -7.28
N ASP A 207 -0.04 -7.30 -8.05
CA ASP A 207 -0.40 -7.81 -9.39
C ASP A 207 0.81 -7.72 -10.33
N LEU A 208 1.51 -6.58 -10.33
CA LEU A 208 2.72 -6.38 -11.13
C LEU A 208 3.83 -7.38 -10.79
N ILE A 209 3.99 -7.73 -9.51
CA ILE A 209 4.96 -8.76 -9.08
C ILE A 209 4.55 -10.14 -9.59
N ASN A 210 3.28 -10.46 -9.55
CA ASN A 210 2.78 -11.73 -10.06
C ASN A 210 3.01 -11.83 -11.58
N GLU A 211 2.74 -10.75 -12.31
CA GLU A 211 2.95 -10.70 -13.76
C GLU A 211 4.45 -10.76 -14.14
N ILE A 212 5.30 -9.95 -13.49
CA ILE A 212 6.73 -9.95 -13.81
C ILE A 212 7.39 -11.29 -13.50
N ARG A 213 6.94 -12.00 -12.45
CA ARG A 213 7.46 -13.35 -12.12
C ARG A 213 7.14 -14.36 -13.21
N LYS A 214 5.93 -14.38 -13.74
CA LYS A 214 5.57 -15.24 -14.88
C LYS A 214 6.49 -14.98 -16.08
N LEU A 215 6.72 -13.70 -16.38
CA LEU A 215 7.61 -13.30 -17.48
C LEU A 215 9.06 -13.70 -17.23
N ILE A 216 9.56 -13.59 -15.99
CA ILE A 216 10.91 -14.01 -15.61
C ILE A 216 11.07 -15.52 -15.77
N GLU A 217 10.09 -16.29 -15.28
CA GLU A 217 10.11 -17.77 -15.40
C GLU A 217 10.07 -18.20 -16.87
N TYR A 218 9.30 -17.52 -17.71
CA TYR A 218 9.23 -17.79 -19.14
C TYR A 218 10.53 -17.46 -19.87
N ALA A 219 11.12 -16.30 -19.61
CA ALA A 219 12.35 -15.86 -20.24
C ALA A 219 13.57 -16.69 -19.82
N GLY A 220 13.59 -17.21 -18.59
CA GLY A 220 14.71 -17.94 -18.00
C GLY A 220 15.93 -17.06 -17.70
N GLU A 221 16.90 -17.61 -16.96
CA GLU A 221 18.15 -16.91 -16.60
C GLU A 221 18.94 -16.52 -17.87
N GLY A 222 19.34 -15.26 -17.96
CA GLY A 222 20.01 -14.68 -19.12
C GLY A 222 19.07 -14.27 -20.26
N GLY A 223 17.76 -14.51 -20.13
CA GLY A 223 16.76 -14.14 -21.12
C GLY A 223 16.38 -12.65 -21.07
N THR A 224 15.59 -12.24 -22.08
CA THR A 224 15.08 -10.86 -22.22
C THR A 224 13.57 -10.90 -22.39
N ILE A 225 12.85 -10.15 -21.57
CA ILE A 225 11.40 -9.96 -21.66
C ILE A 225 11.11 -8.86 -22.68
N LYS A 226 10.22 -9.16 -23.65
CA LYS A 226 9.77 -8.25 -24.69
C LYS A 226 8.27 -8.02 -24.61
N LYS A 227 7.79 -7.03 -25.36
CA LYS A 227 6.38 -6.69 -25.46
C LYS A 227 5.51 -7.88 -25.87
N GLU A 228 5.99 -8.71 -26.81
CA GLU A 228 5.29 -9.89 -27.33
C GLU A 228 5.03 -10.91 -26.21
N ASP A 229 5.98 -11.08 -25.28
CA ASP A 229 5.86 -11.97 -24.12
C ASP A 229 4.79 -11.44 -23.14
N ILE A 230 4.75 -10.12 -22.95
CA ILE A 230 3.73 -9.46 -22.12
C ILE A 230 2.35 -9.66 -22.74
N ASP A 231 2.20 -9.48 -24.06
CA ASP A 231 0.92 -9.69 -24.74
C ASP A 231 0.46 -11.15 -24.69
N ALA A 232 1.38 -12.11 -24.71
CA ALA A 232 1.08 -13.54 -24.68
C ALA A 232 0.75 -14.09 -23.27
N LEU A 233 1.42 -13.60 -22.23
CA LEU A 233 1.40 -14.22 -20.90
C LEU A 233 0.66 -13.41 -19.84
N CYS A 234 0.60 -12.07 -19.99
CA CYS A 234 0.00 -11.22 -18.98
C CYS A 234 -1.49 -10.98 -19.23
N THR A 235 -2.24 -11.00 -18.14
CA THR A 235 -3.68 -10.70 -18.20
C THR A 235 -3.88 -9.18 -18.22
N LYS A 236 -4.51 -8.66 -19.28
CA LYS A 236 -4.89 -7.25 -19.32
C LYS A 236 -5.99 -6.97 -18.31
N GLN A 237 -5.83 -5.93 -17.51
CA GLN A 237 -6.91 -5.45 -16.67
C GLN A 237 -8.08 -4.92 -17.52
N ILE A 238 -9.30 -5.11 -17.03
CA ILE A 238 -10.52 -4.64 -17.72
C ILE A 238 -10.44 -3.17 -18.12
N GLN A 239 -9.81 -2.34 -17.29
CA GLN A 239 -9.61 -0.91 -17.61
C GLN A 239 -8.73 -0.72 -18.85
N ALA A 240 -7.69 -1.50 -19.03
CA ALA A 240 -6.82 -1.44 -20.22
C ALA A 240 -7.58 -1.89 -21.47
N VAL A 241 -8.37 -2.96 -21.36
CA VAL A 241 -9.23 -3.45 -22.47
C VAL A 241 -10.28 -2.39 -22.86
N ILE A 242 -10.87 -1.69 -21.90
CA ILE A 242 -11.82 -0.59 -22.16
C ILE A 242 -11.12 0.59 -22.87
N PHE A 243 -9.87 0.90 -22.51
CA PHE A 243 -9.08 1.91 -23.24
C PHE A 243 -8.87 1.50 -24.71
N ASP A 244 -8.52 0.23 -24.96
CA ASP A 244 -8.34 -0.28 -26.31
C ASP A 244 -9.65 -0.22 -27.09
N LEU A 245 -10.78 -0.65 -26.50
CA LEU A 245 -12.11 -0.56 -27.08
C LEU A 245 -12.45 0.87 -27.48
N THR A 246 -12.32 1.81 -26.55
CA THR A 246 -12.68 3.21 -26.77
C THR A 246 -11.77 3.90 -27.78
N ASP A 247 -10.49 3.54 -27.83
CA ASP A 247 -9.54 4.06 -28.84
C ASP A 247 -9.96 3.62 -30.26
N ASN A 248 -10.34 2.35 -30.43
CA ASN A 248 -10.82 1.83 -31.72
C ASN A 248 -12.18 2.42 -32.10
N LEU A 249 -13.11 2.60 -31.16
CA LEU A 249 -14.39 3.28 -31.40
C LEU A 249 -14.17 4.73 -31.90
N GLY A 250 -13.29 5.47 -31.23
CA GLY A 250 -12.95 6.85 -31.62
C GLY A 250 -12.31 6.95 -32.99
N LYS A 251 -11.52 5.96 -33.39
CA LYS A 251 -10.96 5.83 -34.76
C LYS A 251 -11.91 5.26 -35.79
N LYS A 252 -13.13 4.92 -35.39
CA LYS A 252 -14.16 4.27 -36.24
C LYS A 252 -13.75 2.89 -36.78
N GLU A 253 -12.86 2.19 -36.09
CA GLU A 253 -12.42 0.82 -36.40
C GLU A 253 -13.44 -0.19 -35.85
N ILE A 254 -14.65 -0.23 -36.46
CA ILE A 254 -15.81 -0.96 -35.92
C ILE A 254 -15.52 -2.46 -35.73
N THR A 255 -14.89 -3.10 -36.71
CA THR A 255 -14.58 -4.55 -36.66
C THR A 255 -13.71 -4.89 -35.45
N LYS A 256 -12.66 -4.11 -35.21
CA LYS A 256 -11.77 -4.31 -34.05
C LYS A 256 -12.49 -4.05 -32.74
N SER A 257 -13.34 -3.01 -32.72
CA SER A 257 -14.14 -2.68 -31.52
C SER A 257 -15.08 -3.83 -31.15
N LEU A 258 -15.75 -4.44 -32.13
CA LEU A 258 -16.61 -5.60 -31.92
C LEU A 258 -15.81 -6.82 -31.41
N GLN A 259 -14.64 -7.09 -32.00
CA GLN A 259 -13.77 -8.19 -31.52
C GLN A 259 -13.34 -7.99 -30.07
N ILE A 260 -12.96 -6.76 -29.68
CA ILE A 260 -12.59 -6.45 -28.30
C ILE A 260 -13.78 -6.63 -27.36
N LEU A 261 -14.97 -6.19 -27.78
CA LEU A 261 -16.20 -6.35 -27.01
C LEU A 261 -16.56 -7.83 -26.83
N ASP A 262 -16.51 -8.63 -27.90
CA ASP A 262 -16.75 -10.07 -27.83
C ASP A 262 -15.77 -10.75 -26.87
N ASN A 263 -14.46 -10.46 -26.97
CA ASN A 263 -13.46 -10.98 -26.06
C ASN A 263 -13.75 -10.58 -24.60
N LEU A 264 -14.22 -9.36 -24.38
CA LEU A 264 -14.58 -8.86 -23.06
C LEU A 264 -15.81 -9.62 -22.51
N LEU A 265 -16.79 -9.93 -23.33
CA LEU A 265 -17.95 -10.73 -22.95
C LEU A 265 -17.59 -12.19 -22.63
N TYR A 266 -16.61 -12.77 -23.33
CA TYR A 266 -16.11 -14.12 -23.09
C TYR A 266 -15.14 -14.23 -21.90
N SER A 267 -14.65 -13.12 -21.37
CA SER A 267 -13.60 -13.08 -20.33
C SER A 267 -14.00 -13.57 -18.95
N LYS A 268 -15.24 -14.04 -18.75
CA LYS A 268 -15.83 -14.42 -17.45
C LYS A 268 -15.95 -13.24 -16.44
N GLU A 269 -15.67 -12.03 -16.87
CA GLU A 269 -15.90 -10.86 -16.01
C GLU A 269 -17.41 -10.60 -15.86
N PRO A 270 -17.90 -10.26 -14.65
CA PRO A 270 -19.31 -9.94 -14.45
C PRO A 270 -19.74 -8.79 -15.37
N MET A 271 -20.88 -8.97 -16.06
CA MET A 271 -21.43 -7.95 -16.96
C MET A 271 -21.57 -6.58 -16.28
N GLN A 272 -21.99 -6.57 -15.01
CA GLN A 272 -22.11 -5.34 -14.23
C GLN A 272 -20.77 -4.60 -14.09
N LYS A 273 -19.67 -5.34 -13.91
CA LYS A 273 -18.33 -4.77 -13.82
C LYS A 273 -17.90 -4.14 -15.14
N ILE A 274 -18.20 -4.80 -16.27
CA ILE A 274 -17.95 -4.28 -17.62
C ILE A 274 -18.70 -2.97 -17.83
N LEU A 275 -20.01 -2.97 -17.58
CA LEU A 275 -20.86 -1.79 -17.77
C LEU A 275 -20.46 -0.62 -16.88
N ILE A 276 -20.19 -0.86 -15.60
CA ILE A 276 -19.73 0.17 -14.67
C ILE A 276 -18.37 0.74 -15.12
N THR A 277 -17.47 -0.11 -15.61
CA THR A 277 -16.15 0.33 -16.07
C THR A 277 -16.27 1.18 -17.34
N LEU A 278 -17.09 0.77 -18.30
CA LEU A 278 -17.44 1.53 -19.50
C LEU A 278 -18.05 2.89 -19.15
N TYR A 279 -19.08 2.90 -18.33
CA TYR A 279 -19.75 4.13 -17.89
C TYR A 279 -18.72 5.09 -17.22
N ASN A 280 -17.94 4.59 -16.30
CA ASN A 280 -16.92 5.40 -15.62
C ASN A 280 -15.84 5.91 -16.60
N HIS A 281 -15.51 5.16 -17.64
CA HIS A 281 -14.57 5.57 -18.66
C HIS A 281 -15.15 6.76 -19.49
N PHE A 282 -16.37 6.63 -20.05
CA PHE A 282 -17.02 7.71 -20.79
C PHE A 282 -17.28 8.94 -19.92
N LYS A 283 -17.68 8.77 -18.66
CA LYS A 283 -17.77 9.86 -17.69
C LYS A 283 -16.44 10.61 -17.52
N LYS A 284 -15.31 9.89 -17.46
CA LYS A 284 -13.99 10.52 -17.38
C LYS A 284 -13.62 11.24 -18.67
N LEU A 285 -13.97 10.73 -19.84
CA LEU A 285 -13.81 11.43 -21.12
C LEU A 285 -14.61 12.74 -21.12
N TYR A 286 -15.87 12.73 -20.70
CA TYR A 286 -16.71 13.91 -20.58
C TYR A 286 -16.11 14.95 -19.63
N ILE A 287 -15.67 14.54 -18.43
CA ILE A 287 -15.00 15.42 -17.47
C ILE A 287 -13.71 16.01 -18.07
N THR A 288 -12.96 15.21 -18.83
CA THR A 288 -11.74 15.65 -19.51
C THR A 288 -12.04 16.73 -20.55
N THR A 289 -13.11 16.58 -21.34
CA THR A 289 -13.55 17.59 -22.31
C THR A 289 -13.88 18.90 -21.61
N ILE A 290 -14.66 18.87 -20.53
CA ILE A 290 -14.97 20.05 -19.73
C ILE A 290 -13.70 20.71 -19.15
N ALA A 291 -12.80 19.90 -18.60
CA ALA A 291 -11.55 20.42 -18.04
C ALA A 291 -10.67 21.12 -19.08
N LEU A 292 -10.66 20.61 -20.33
CA LEU A 292 -9.96 21.24 -21.45
C LEU A 292 -10.59 22.58 -21.86
N GLU A 293 -11.93 22.62 -21.95
CA GLU A 293 -12.68 23.85 -22.28
C GLU A 293 -12.46 24.95 -21.23
N GLU A 294 -12.41 24.57 -19.96
CA GLU A 294 -12.25 25.49 -18.82
C GLU A 294 -10.78 25.74 -18.44
N ASN A 295 -9.81 25.23 -19.21
CA ASN A 295 -8.38 25.30 -18.91
C ASN A 295 -8.00 24.78 -17.50
N LYS A 296 -8.73 23.78 -17.00
CA LYS A 296 -8.47 23.14 -15.71
C LYS A 296 -7.48 21.99 -15.82
N ASN A 297 -6.83 21.66 -14.71
CA ASN A 297 -5.93 20.51 -14.66
C ASN A 297 -6.74 19.20 -14.72
N ILE A 298 -6.53 18.41 -15.79
CA ILE A 298 -7.24 17.15 -16.04
C ILE A 298 -7.05 16.15 -14.89
N ALA A 299 -5.82 16.00 -14.38
CA ALA A 299 -5.55 15.04 -13.32
C ALA A 299 -6.32 15.36 -12.03
N VAL A 300 -6.42 16.63 -11.68
CA VAL A 300 -7.22 17.12 -10.54
C VAL A 300 -8.71 16.90 -10.78
N SER A 301 -9.20 17.24 -11.98
CA SER A 301 -10.63 17.08 -12.35
C SER A 301 -11.06 15.60 -12.35
N LEU A 302 -10.16 14.69 -12.69
CA LEU A 302 -10.39 13.23 -12.69
C LEU A 302 -10.07 12.57 -11.35
N ASN A 303 -9.56 13.33 -10.35
CA ASN A 303 -9.08 12.81 -9.07
C ASN A 303 -8.08 11.66 -9.24
N LEU A 304 -7.11 11.83 -10.15
CA LEU A 304 -6.10 10.80 -10.44
C LEU A 304 -5.05 10.74 -9.32
N LYS A 305 -4.73 9.52 -8.90
CA LYS A 305 -3.62 9.27 -7.97
C LYS A 305 -2.27 9.53 -8.64
N PRO A 306 -1.19 9.80 -7.88
CA PRO A 306 0.14 10.04 -8.44
C PRO A 306 0.65 8.95 -9.40
N ASN A 307 0.30 7.69 -9.15
CA ASN A 307 0.63 6.56 -10.00
C ASN A 307 -0.25 6.42 -11.25
N GLN A 308 -1.30 7.24 -11.37
CA GLN A 308 -2.24 7.25 -12.51
C GLN A 308 -2.06 8.46 -13.43
N MET A 309 -1.07 9.32 -13.17
CA MET A 309 -0.86 10.56 -13.94
C MET A 309 -0.65 10.33 -15.44
N PHE A 310 -0.10 9.18 -15.84
CA PHE A 310 0.06 8.78 -17.24
C PHE A 310 -1.28 8.65 -17.99
N LEU A 311 -2.38 8.40 -17.29
CA LEU A 311 -3.72 8.32 -17.86
C LEU A 311 -4.22 9.67 -18.38
N THR A 312 -3.68 10.78 -17.89
CA THR A 312 -4.03 12.14 -18.33
C THR A 312 -3.86 12.29 -19.84
N THR A 313 -2.72 11.85 -20.37
CA THR A 313 -2.42 11.90 -21.81
C THR A 313 -3.37 11.00 -22.60
N LYS A 314 -3.68 9.79 -22.09
CA LYS A 314 -4.62 8.85 -22.73
C LYS A 314 -6.03 9.42 -22.78
N TYR A 315 -6.55 9.92 -21.65
CA TYR A 315 -7.87 10.55 -21.62
C TYR A 315 -7.96 11.80 -22.50
N LYS A 316 -6.93 12.65 -22.52
CA LYS A 316 -6.87 13.81 -23.40
C LYS A 316 -6.95 13.42 -24.87
N LYS A 317 -6.19 12.41 -25.28
CA LYS A 317 -6.20 11.89 -26.65
C LYS A 317 -7.55 11.31 -27.02
N GLN A 318 -8.13 10.46 -26.19
CA GLN A 318 -9.42 9.82 -26.48
C GLN A 318 -10.58 10.81 -26.45
N ALA A 319 -10.59 11.78 -25.52
CA ALA A 319 -11.61 12.81 -25.48
C ALA A 319 -11.70 13.62 -26.80
N SER A 320 -10.58 13.79 -27.53
CA SER A 320 -10.57 14.48 -28.82
C SER A 320 -11.27 13.72 -29.96
N TYR A 321 -11.59 12.44 -29.79
CA TYR A 321 -12.29 11.64 -30.78
C TYR A 321 -13.81 11.82 -30.77
N PHE A 322 -14.37 12.34 -29.69
CA PHE A 322 -15.80 12.41 -29.42
C PHE A 322 -16.26 13.85 -29.28
N LYS A 323 -17.49 14.14 -29.71
CA LYS A 323 -18.13 15.41 -29.42
C LYS A 323 -18.70 15.40 -27.98
N LYS A 324 -18.75 16.57 -27.36
CA LYS A 324 -19.24 16.72 -26.00
C LYS A 324 -20.67 16.22 -25.83
N GLU A 325 -21.54 16.48 -26.82
CA GLU A 325 -22.92 16.02 -26.82
C GLU A 325 -23.02 14.49 -26.88
N GLU A 326 -22.14 13.84 -27.64
CA GLU A 326 -22.06 12.37 -27.72
C GLU A 326 -21.72 11.79 -26.36
N LEU A 327 -20.67 12.34 -25.69
CA LEU A 327 -20.25 11.89 -24.37
C LEU A 327 -21.27 12.18 -23.27
N ARG A 328 -22.13 13.19 -23.44
CA ARG A 328 -23.19 13.55 -22.49
C ARG A 328 -24.35 12.56 -22.54
N ASN A 329 -24.64 12.02 -23.71
CA ASN A 329 -25.81 11.16 -23.97
C ASN A 329 -25.49 9.66 -23.82
N THR A 330 -24.21 9.32 -23.48
CA THR A 330 -23.76 7.96 -23.20
C THR A 330 -23.83 7.67 -21.70
#